data_c615538c497c638f8cbd9cc81d6fe170
#
_entry.id   c615538c497c638f8cbd9cc81d6fe170
#
_cell.length_a   1.000
_cell.length_b   1.000
_cell.length_c   1.000
_cell.angle_alpha   90.00
_cell.angle_beta   90.00
_cell.angle_gamma   90.00
#
_symmetry.space_group_name_H-M   'P 1'
#
loop_
_entity.id
_entity.type
_entity.pdbx_description
1 polymer ?
#
loop_
_entity_poly.entity_id
_entity_poly.type
_entity_poly.pdbx_seq_one_letter_code
_entity_poly.pdbx_strand_id
1 'polypeptide(L)'
;MDPVCFRLPQHLPPEWEGRPAVDILLERFDRSRDCLAAQLAAGTIVDDDGHRITSHTPARGGLALWSYRPLPASEPTVPLTMPVLYRDDDILVIDKPHFLPTIPRGRYVTHTALVQLRRQLAAAGDTEAAALITPAHRLDRLTAGVLLFTVRKEVRGLYQTLFTRGLTHTTYFAIEPRPTPGGGRGAEVGARG
;
A
#
# COMPACT_ATOMS: atom_id res chain seq x y z
N MET A 1 10.55 4.81 3.23
CA MET A 1 10.07 4.08 2.04
C MET A 1 9.93 2.63 2.44
N ASP A 2 8.72 2.06 2.38
CA ASP A 2 8.53 0.66 2.78
C ASP A 2 9.11 -0.26 1.69
N PRO A 3 10.02 -1.17 2.04
CA PRO A 3 10.54 -2.13 1.07
C PRO A 3 9.44 -3.10 0.63
N VAL A 4 9.53 -3.57 -0.60
CA VAL A 4 8.72 -4.67 -1.10
C VAL A 4 9.49 -5.95 -0.86
N CYS A 5 8.87 -6.90 -0.16
CA CYS A 5 9.46 -8.22 0.08
C CYS A 5 8.85 -9.25 -0.85
N PHE A 6 9.69 -9.99 -1.53
CA PHE A 6 9.34 -11.26 -2.15
C PHE A 6 10.03 -12.38 -1.37
N ARG A 7 9.24 -13.27 -0.77
CA ARG A 7 9.76 -14.40 0.00
C ARG A 7 9.52 -15.70 -0.75
N LEU A 8 10.58 -16.48 -0.91
CA LEU A 8 10.48 -17.83 -1.44
C LEU A 8 9.75 -18.74 -0.44
N PRO A 9 8.98 -19.74 -0.91
CA PRO A 9 8.35 -20.72 -0.03
C PRO A 9 9.40 -21.50 0.77
N GLN A 10 9.02 -22.02 1.95
CA GLN A 10 9.93 -22.78 2.82
C GLN A 10 10.44 -24.05 2.12
N HIS A 11 9.57 -24.71 1.36
CA HIS A 11 9.93 -25.85 0.51
C HIS A 11 9.90 -25.35 -0.93
N LEU A 12 11.07 -25.34 -1.57
CA LEU A 12 11.18 -24.93 -2.96
C LEU A 12 10.52 -25.96 -3.87
N PRO A 13 9.82 -25.53 -4.91
CA PRO A 13 9.44 -26.39 -6.02
C PRO A 13 10.70 -26.99 -6.66
N PRO A 14 10.67 -28.27 -7.15
CA PRO A 14 11.82 -28.92 -7.76
C PRO A 14 12.45 -28.11 -8.91
N GLU A 15 11.63 -27.40 -9.66
CA GLU A 15 12.08 -26.56 -10.79
C GLU A 15 12.84 -25.29 -10.35
N TRP A 16 12.85 -24.98 -9.05
CA TRP A 16 13.58 -23.82 -8.48
C TRP A 16 14.86 -24.25 -7.75
N GLU A 17 15.05 -25.53 -7.49
CA GLU A 17 16.24 -26.04 -6.83
C GLU A 17 17.50 -25.79 -7.67
N GLY A 18 18.54 -25.29 -7.04
CA GLY A 18 19.80 -24.96 -7.69
C GLY A 18 19.80 -23.72 -8.61
N ARG A 19 18.66 -23.08 -8.79
CA ARG A 19 18.57 -21.85 -9.60
C ARG A 19 18.96 -20.62 -8.79
N PRO A 20 19.47 -19.56 -9.44
CA PRO A 20 19.61 -18.26 -8.80
C PRO A 20 18.25 -17.68 -8.36
N ALA A 21 18.19 -17.14 -7.16
CA ALA A 21 16.96 -16.52 -6.62
C ALA A 21 16.46 -15.34 -7.48
N VAL A 22 17.40 -14.68 -8.15
CA VAL A 22 17.14 -13.57 -9.07
C VAL A 22 16.34 -14.01 -10.29
N ASP A 23 16.65 -15.17 -10.88
CA ASP A 23 15.95 -15.65 -12.07
C ASP A 23 14.48 -15.92 -11.75
N ILE A 24 14.22 -16.51 -10.58
CA ILE A 24 12.86 -16.76 -10.09
C ILE A 24 12.11 -15.44 -9.87
N LEU A 25 12.78 -14.43 -9.29
CA LEU A 25 12.22 -13.10 -9.08
C LEU A 25 11.84 -12.44 -10.42
N LEU A 26 12.74 -12.47 -11.39
CA LEU A 26 12.53 -11.85 -12.70
C LEU A 26 11.43 -12.54 -13.52
N GLU A 27 11.31 -13.86 -13.43
CA GLU A 27 10.22 -14.61 -14.06
C GLU A 27 8.86 -14.31 -13.42
N ARG A 28 8.83 -14.23 -12.10
CA ARG A 28 7.59 -13.96 -11.37
C ARG A 28 7.05 -12.56 -11.58
N PHE A 29 7.92 -11.58 -11.81
CA PHE A 29 7.57 -10.17 -11.95
C PHE A 29 7.98 -9.61 -13.32
N ASP A 30 7.63 -10.30 -14.38
CA ASP A 30 7.97 -9.97 -15.77
C ASP A 30 7.65 -8.51 -16.13
N ARG A 31 6.49 -7.98 -15.74
CA ARG A 31 6.12 -6.56 -15.96
C ARG A 31 7.02 -5.54 -15.28
N SER A 32 7.82 -5.95 -14.31
CA SER A 32 8.76 -5.10 -13.56
C SER A 32 10.21 -5.51 -13.81
N ARG A 33 10.47 -6.36 -14.79
CA ARG A 33 11.76 -6.99 -15.07
C ARG A 33 12.89 -5.97 -15.20
N ASP A 34 12.70 -4.93 -16.01
CA ASP A 34 13.73 -3.91 -16.24
C ASP A 34 14.06 -3.13 -14.95
N CYS A 35 13.05 -2.81 -14.16
CA CYS A 35 13.23 -2.14 -12.88
C CYS A 35 13.99 -3.03 -11.87
N LEU A 36 13.64 -4.32 -11.78
CA LEU A 36 14.32 -5.27 -10.92
C LEU A 36 15.75 -5.54 -11.38
N ALA A 37 15.99 -5.66 -12.68
CA ALA A 37 17.33 -5.81 -13.24
C ALA A 37 18.22 -4.60 -12.92
N ALA A 38 17.69 -3.38 -13.05
CA ALA A 38 18.41 -2.16 -12.67
C ALA A 38 18.73 -2.12 -11.17
N GLN A 39 17.82 -2.55 -10.30
CA GLN A 39 18.04 -2.62 -8.87
C GLN A 39 19.08 -3.69 -8.48
N LEU A 40 19.08 -4.83 -9.17
CA LEU A 40 20.11 -5.86 -9.01
C LEU A 40 21.48 -5.32 -9.39
N ALA A 41 21.60 -4.67 -10.54
CA ALA A 41 22.84 -4.04 -10.98
C ALA A 41 23.34 -2.97 -10.00
N ALA A 42 22.42 -2.20 -9.41
CA ALA A 42 22.72 -1.21 -8.38
C ALA A 42 23.01 -1.83 -6.99
N GLY A 43 22.78 -3.15 -6.80
CA GLY A 43 22.99 -3.84 -5.52
C GLY A 43 22.02 -3.40 -4.42
N THR A 44 20.79 -2.97 -4.79
CA THR A 44 19.78 -2.46 -3.86
C THR A 44 18.73 -3.51 -3.45
N ILE A 45 18.88 -4.74 -3.93
CA ILE A 45 18.08 -5.87 -3.45
C ILE A 45 18.91 -6.61 -2.40
N VAL A 46 18.31 -6.80 -1.21
CA VAL A 46 19.00 -7.41 -0.05
C VAL A 46 18.13 -8.53 0.54
N ASP A 47 18.76 -9.41 1.33
CA ASP A 47 18.07 -10.43 2.14
C ASP A 47 17.60 -9.87 3.51
N ASP A 48 17.08 -10.74 4.39
CA ASP A 48 16.63 -10.38 5.75
C ASP A 48 17.78 -9.84 6.61
N ASP A 49 19.04 -10.24 6.32
CA ASP A 49 20.22 -9.84 7.05
C ASP A 49 20.92 -8.60 6.45
N GLY A 50 20.38 -8.06 5.35
CA GLY A 50 20.93 -6.91 4.63
C GLY A 50 22.04 -7.26 3.65
N HIS A 51 22.31 -8.54 3.39
CA HIS A 51 23.29 -8.96 2.38
C HIS A 51 22.73 -8.75 0.98
N ARG A 52 23.56 -8.27 0.10
CA ARG A 52 23.18 -8.02 -1.31
C ARG A 52 22.85 -9.32 -2.02
N ILE A 53 21.73 -9.32 -2.70
CA ILE A 53 21.35 -10.38 -3.64
C ILE A 53 22.07 -10.14 -4.96
N THR A 54 22.74 -11.18 -5.46
CA THR A 54 23.47 -11.14 -6.72
C THR A 54 22.90 -12.17 -7.70
N SER A 55 23.34 -12.10 -8.96
CA SER A 55 22.99 -13.10 -9.99
C SER A 55 23.39 -14.54 -9.62
N HIS A 56 24.27 -14.70 -8.63
CA HIS A 56 24.75 -16.03 -8.16
C HIS A 56 24.17 -16.45 -6.83
N THR A 57 23.31 -15.63 -6.21
CA THR A 57 22.67 -15.97 -4.93
C THR A 57 21.72 -17.16 -5.14
N PRO A 58 21.99 -18.33 -4.53
CA PRO A 58 21.17 -19.51 -4.76
C PRO A 58 19.80 -19.35 -4.11
N ALA A 59 18.77 -19.84 -4.77
CA ALA A 59 17.46 -19.97 -4.17
C ALA A 59 17.53 -20.94 -2.99
N ARG A 60 16.93 -20.55 -1.86
CA ARG A 60 16.79 -21.39 -0.67
C ARG A 60 15.42 -21.16 -0.04
N GLY A 61 14.89 -22.18 0.63
CA GLY A 61 13.60 -22.10 1.31
C GLY A 61 13.55 -20.92 2.28
N GLY A 62 12.48 -20.13 2.23
CA GLY A 62 12.26 -19.00 3.08
C GLY A 62 13.09 -17.73 2.78
N LEU A 63 14.01 -17.77 1.79
CA LEU A 63 14.81 -16.59 1.42
C LEU A 63 13.91 -15.42 1.08
N ALA A 64 14.10 -14.30 1.75
CA ALA A 64 13.44 -13.04 1.44
C ALA A 64 14.33 -12.17 0.55
N LEU A 65 13.73 -11.55 -0.45
CA LEU A 65 14.37 -10.58 -1.33
C LEU A 65 13.64 -9.24 -1.11
N TRP A 66 14.33 -8.32 -0.46
CA TRP A 66 13.84 -6.98 -0.16
C TRP A 66 14.27 -6.01 -1.24
N SER A 67 13.32 -5.35 -1.87
CA SER A 67 13.55 -4.36 -2.93
C SER A 67 12.93 -3.04 -2.57
N TYR A 68 13.67 -1.95 -2.72
CA TYR A 68 13.15 -0.61 -2.57
C TYR A 68 12.70 -0.08 -3.92
N ARG A 69 11.43 0.28 -4.05
CA ARG A 69 10.98 0.92 -5.28
C ARG A 69 11.72 2.24 -5.46
N PRO A 70 12.31 2.50 -6.65
CA PRO A 70 12.82 3.82 -6.94
C PRO A 70 11.68 4.83 -6.85
N LEU A 71 12.00 6.03 -6.33
CA LEU A 71 11.03 7.13 -6.37
C LEU A 71 10.71 7.44 -7.83
N PRO A 72 9.44 7.59 -8.21
CA PRO A 72 9.11 8.02 -9.55
C PRO A 72 9.75 9.38 -9.82
N ALA A 73 10.25 9.59 -11.03
CA ALA A 73 10.90 10.83 -11.45
C ALA A 73 9.95 12.05 -11.28
N SER A 74 8.65 11.82 -11.37
CA SER A 74 7.62 12.82 -11.08
C SER A 74 6.46 12.16 -10.37
N GLU A 75 6.28 12.47 -9.08
CA GLU A 75 5.09 12.09 -8.34
C GLU A 75 4.16 13.30 -8.26
N PRO A 76 2.88 13.19 -8.67
CA PRO A 76 1.97 14.31 -8.58
C PRO A 76 1.81 14.76 -7.13
N THR A 77 2.06 16.05 -6.89
CA THR A 77 1.82 16.65 -5.57
C THR A 77 0.33 16.88 -5.39
N VAL A 78 -0.22 16.39 -4.30
CA VAL A 78 -1.59 16.68 -3.89
C VAL A 78 -1.50 17.69 -2.77
N PRO A 79 -2.15 18.88 -2.88
CA PRO A 79 -2.23 19.83 -1.78
C PRO A 79 -2.88 19.15 -0.59
N LEU A 80 -2.22 19.15 0.58
CA LEU A 80 -2.60 18.28 1.67
C LEU A 80 -3.03 19.08 2.89
N THR A 81 -4.31 19.00 3.17
CA THR A 81 -4.82 19.10 4.53
C THR A 81 -5.49 17.77 4.83
N MET A 82 -5.01 17.05 5.84
CA MET A 82 -5.61 15.82 6.34
C MET A 82 -5.97 16.03 7.82
N PRO A 83 -7.13 16.65 8.10
CA PRO A 83 -7.55 16.86 9.49
C PRO A 83 -7.71 15.52 10.20
N VAL A 84 -7.22 15.45 11.43
CA VAL A 84 -7.52 14.34 12.33
C VAL A 84 -8.91 14.58 12.89
N LEU A 85 -9.83 13.68 12.60
CA LEU A 85 -11.23 13.73 13.05
C LEU A 85 -11.41 13.11 14.42
N TYR A 86 -10.63 12.04 14.68
CA TYR A 86 -10.68 11.31 15.95
C TYR A 86 -9.35 10.58 16.20
N ARG A 87 -8.99 10.43 17.46
CA ARG A 87 -7.84 9.62 17.88
C ARG A 87 -8.05 9.09 19.28
N ASP A 88 -7.70 7.81 19.49
CA ASP A 88 -7.54 7.16 20.79
C ASP A 88 -6.29 6.26 20.76
N ASP A 89 -6.16 5.33 21.71
CA ASP A 89 -5.03 4.42 21.81
C ASP A 89 -5.02 3.34 20.71
N ASP A 90 -6.15 3.04 20.08
CA ASP A 90 -6.33 1.98 19.10
C ASP A 90 -6.42 2.48 17.67
N ILE A 91 -7.08 3.61 17.45
CA ILE A 91 -7.38 4.12 16.13
C ILE A 91 -7.06 5.60 15.96
N LEU A 92 -6.80 5.97 14.72
CA LEU A 92 -6.71 7.34 14.25
C LEU A 92 -7.55 7.49 12.99
N VAL A 93 -8.41 8.50 12.96
CA VAL A 93 -9.34 8.77 11.87
C VAL A 93 -9.02 10.12 11.26
N ILE A 94 -8.93 10.17 9.95
CA ILE A 94 -8.67 11.40 9.20
C ILE A 94 -9.76 11.68 8.18
N ASP A 95 -9.87 12.94 7.77
CA ASP A 95 -10.56 13.32 6.54
C ASP A 95 -9.56 13.24 5.37
N LYS A 96 -9.68 12.21 4.54
CA LYS A 96 -8.80 12.02 3.38
C LYS A 96 -9.21 12.94 2.25
N PRO A 97 -8.34 13.80 1.72
CA PRO A 97 -8.68 14.64 0.59
C PRO A 97 -8.86 13.85 -0.71
N HIS A 98 -9.56 14.44 -1.68
CA HIS A 98 -9.60 13.95 -3.05
C HIS A 98 -8.20 13.84 -3.66
N PHE A 99 -8.04 12.98 -4.64
CA PHE A 99 -6.83 12.75 -5.44
C PHE A 99 -5.65 12.13 -4.68
N LEU A 100 -5.75 11.92 -3.37
CA LEU A 100 -4.75 11.28 -2.54
C LEU A 100 -5.04 9.78 -2.42
N PRO A 101 -4.14 8.89 -2.88
CA PRO A 101 -4.28 7.46 -2.63
C PRO A 101 -4.15 7.13 -1.13
N THR A 102 -4.80 6.05 -0.68
CA THR A 102 -4.69 5.59 0.71
C THR A 102 -3.30 5.04 1.04
N ILE A 103 -2.75 4.21 0.14
CA ILE A 103 -1.45 3.52 0.31
C ILE A 103 -0.59 3.67 -0.96
N PRO A 104 0.72 3.46 -0.88
CA PRO A 104 1.61 3.47 -2.03
C PRO A 104 1.16 2.51 -3.13
N ARG A 105 0.96 3.02 -4.34
CA ARG A 105 0.61 2.24 -5.53
C ARG A 105 0.97 2.99 -6.82
N GLY A 106 1.55 2.26 -7.78
CA GLY A 106 1.94 2.82 -9.08
C GLY A 106 2.92 3.97 -8.92
N ARG A 107 2.60 5.13 -9.51
CA ARG A 107 3.45 6.33 -9.43
C ARG A 107 3.33 7.12 -8.11
N TYR A 108 2.42 6.74 -7.22
CA TYR A 108 2.27 7.37 -5.91
C TYR A 108 3.01 6.54 -4.87
N VAL A 109 4.10 7.07 -4.34
CA VAL A 109 4.96 6.42 -3.34
C VAL A 109 4.98 7.22 -2.05
N THR A 110 5.22 8.52 -2.15
CA THR A 110 5.32 9.43 -0.99
C THR A 110 4.05 10.23 -0.75
N HIS A 111 3.32 10.58 -1.81
CA HIS A 111 2.06 11.32 -1.73
C HIS A 111 0.87 10.35 -1.60
N THR A 112 0.79 9.70 -0.43
CA THR A 112 -0.34 8.83 -0.04
C THR A 112 -0.76 9.16 1.39
N ALA A 113 -2.00 8.88 1.76
CA ALA A 113 -2.51 9.19 3.09
C ALA A 113 -1.65 8.53 4.18
N LEU A 114 -1.30 7.25 4.01
CA LEU A 114 -0.46 6.52 4.95
C LEU A 114 0.92 7.17 5.14
N VAL A 115 1.63 7.48 4.06
CA VAL A 115 3.00 8.01 4.16
C VAL A 115 3.00 9.43 4.72
N GLN A 116 2.05 10.27 4.31
CA GLN A 116 1.94 11.62 4.84
C GLN A 116 1.56 11.62 6.32
N LEU A 117 0.64 10.75 6.75
CA LEU A 117 0.25 10.63 8.14
C LEU A 117 1.42 10.13 9.01
N ARG A 118 2.20 9.16 8.54
CA ARG A 118 3.44 8.72 9.20
C ARG A 118 4.43 9.87 9.40
N ARG A 119 4.61 10.71 8.39
CA ARG A 119 5.49 11.90 8.47
C ARG A 119 4.97 12.91 9.48
N GLN A 120 3.66 13.16 9.50
CA GLN A 120 3.04 14.09 10.46
C GLN A 120 3.19 13.60 11.90
N LEU A 121 2.95 12.30 12.16
CA LEU A 121 3.14 11.69 13.47
C LEU A 121 4.61 11.74 13.92
N ALA A 122 5.53 11.38 13.05
CA ALA A 122 6.97 11.45 13.35
C ALA A 122 7.43 12.89 13.64
N ALA A 123 6.97 13.87 12.87
CA ALA A 123 7.27 15.29 13.09
C ALA A 123 6.67 15.82 14.41
N ALA A 124 5.55 15.24 14.87
CA ALA A 124 4.94 15.54 16.17
C ALA A 124 5.62 14.80 17.34
N GLY A 125 6.65 14.00 17.09
CA GLY A 125 7.37 13.21 18.10
C GLY A 125 6.77 11.84 18.40
N ASP A 126 5.64 11.48 17.76
CA ASP A 126 4.99 10.18 17.94
C ASP A 126 5.57 9.15 16.96
N THR A 127 6.79 8.75 17.19
CA THR A 127 7.55 7.83 16.34
C THR A 127 7.00 6.40 16.39
N GLU A 128 6.43 5.99 17.53
CA GLU A 128 5.84 4.66 17.68
C GLU A 128 4.57 4.52 16.82
N ALA A 129 3.61 5.44 16.95
CA ALA A 129 2.44 5.43 16.10
C ALA A 129 2.81 5.57 14.61
N ALA A 130 3.80 6.41 14.28
CA ALA A 130 4.28 6.55 12.91
C ALA A 130 4.78 5.23 12.30
N ALA A 131 5.46 4.40 13.10
CA ALA A 131 5.94 3.08 12.66
C ALA A 131 4.82 2.05 12.52
N LEU A 132 3.86 2.05 13.44
CA LEU A 132 2.83 1.00 13.54
C LEU A 132 1.57 1.29 12.73
N ILE A 133 1.26 2.57 12.44
CA ILE A 133 0.00 2.96 11.83
C ILE A 133 -0.27 2.25 10.50
N THR A 134 -1.48 1.72 10.37
CA THR A 134 -1.90 0.92 9.21
C THR A 134 -3.37 1.21 8.90
N PRO A 135 -3.78 1.40 7.63
CA PRO A 135 -5.18 1.62 7.30
C PRO A 135 -6.01 0.36 7.58
N ALA A 136 -7.17 0.52 8.21
CA ALA A 136 -8.13 -0.55 8.45
C ALA A 136 -8.94 -0.88 7.19
N HIS A 137 -9.18 0.13 6.36
CA HIS A 137 -9.81 0.03 5.05
C HIS A 137 -9.16 1.00 4.08
N ARG A 138 -9.66 1.08 2.87
CA ARG A 138 -9.13 2.00 1.86
C ARG A 138 -10.26 2.76 1.19
N LEU A 139 -9.98 4.01 0.86
CA LEU A 139 -10.74 4.83 -0.07
C LEU A 139 -9.96 4.94 -1.37
N ASP A 140 -10.65 4.96 -2.48
CA ASP A 140 -10.03 5.18 -3.79
C ASP A 140 -9.45 6.59 -3.90
N ARG A 141 -8.55 6.78 -4.83
CA ARG A 141 -7.86 8.07 -5.02
C ARG A 141 -8.81 9.24 -5.21
N LEU A 142 -9.90 9.03 -5.94
CA LEU A 142 -10.90 10.06 -6.23
C LEU A 142 -11.93 10.26 -5.11
N THR A 143 -11.98 9.36 -4.13
CA THR A 143 -12.93 9.43 -3.01
C THR A 143 -12.28 10.19 -1.85
N ALA A 144 -12.93 11.23 -1.38
CA ALA A 144 -12.57 11.91 -0.12
C ALA A 144 -13.39 11.37 1.04
N GLY A 145 -13.01 11.72 2.27
CA GLY A 145 -13.79 11.47 3.48
C GLY A 145 -13.09 10.59 4.51
N VAL A 146 -13.89 10.01 5.38
CA VAL A 146 -13.45 9.32 6.59
C VAL A 146 -12.58 8.10 6.28
N LEU A 147 -11.34 8.14 6.71
CA LEU A 147 -10.38 7.05 6.56
C LEU A 147 -9.83 6.66 7.93
N LEU A 148 -10.03 5.40 8.32
CA LEU A 148 -9.64 4.86 9.61
C LEU A 148 -8.31 4.12 9.52
N PHE A 149 -7.42 4.41 10.46
CA PHE A 149 -6.15 3.72 10.68
C PHE A 149 -6.13 3.07 12.06
N THR A 150 -5.45 1.96 12.19
CA THR A 150 -5.10 1.36 13.48
C THR A 150 -3.71 1.81 13.90
N VAL A 151 -3.54 2.17 15.17
CA VAL A 151 -2.27 2.65 15.74
C VAL A 151 -1.48 1.51 16.37
N ARG A 152 -2.17 0.46 16.85
CA ARG A 152 -1.57 -0.72 17.46
C ARG A 152 -1.72 -1.95 16.58
N LYS A 153 -0.73 -2.84 16.65
CA LYS A 153 -0.69 -4.07 15.86
C LYS A 153 -1.77 -5.06 16.28
N GLU A 154 -2.08 -5.13 17.56
CA GLU A 154 -3.00 -6.09 18.19
C GLU A 154 -4.43 -5.93 17.71
N VAL A 155 -4.87 -4.70 17.48
CA VAL A 155 -6.24 -4.39 17.05
C VAL A 155 -6.43 -4.40 15.53
N ARG A 156 -5.33 -4.45 14.76
CA ARG A 156 -5.35 -4.37 13.30
C ARG A 156 -6.30 -5.39 12.65
N GLY A 157 -6.16 -6.65 13.03
CA GLY A 157 -7.01 -7.73 12.50
C GLY A 157 -8.48 -7.55 12.83
N LEU A 158 -8.80 -7.04 14.03
CA LEU A 158 -10.18 -6.78 14.45
C LEU A 158 -10.83 -5.74 13.55
N TYR A 159 -10.21 -4.57 13.42
CA TYR A 159 -10.76 -3.48 12.60
C TYR A 159 -10.83 -3.83 11.11
N GLN A 160 -9.83 -4.49 10.54
CA GLN A 160 -9.88 -4.95 9.14
C GLN A 160 -11.01 -5.96 8.91
N THR A 161 -11.28 -6.82 9.90
CA THR A 161 -12.36 -7.81 9.84
C THR A 161 -13.73 -7.14 9.81
N LEU A 162 -13.94 -6.04 10.53
CA LEU A 162 -15.21 -5.29 10.50
C LEU A 162 -15.56 -4.86 9.07
N PHE A 163 -14.60 -4.31 8.33
CA PHE A 163 -14.80 -3.90 6.95
C PHE A 163 -14.98 -5.09 6.00
N THR A 164 -14.16 -6.13 6.16
CA THR A 164 -14.23 -7.32 5.28
C THR A 164 -15.55 -8.07 5.44
N ARG A 165 -16.14 -8.09 6.64
CA ARG A 165 -17.41 -8.76 6.93
C ARG A 165 -18.63 -7.86 6.74
N GLY A 166 -18.47 -6.60 6.31
CA GLY A 166 -19.57 -5.67 6.14
C GLY A 166 -20.26 -5.28 7.46
N LEU A 167 -19.53 -5.32 8.59
CA LEU A 167 -20.05 -4.95 9.91
C LEU A 167 -19.93 -3.44 10.19
N THR A 168 -19.61 -2.66 9.16
CA THR A 168 -19.52 -1.21 9.20
C THR A 168 -20.68 -0.59 8.42
N HIS A 169 -21.26 0.48 8.95
CA HIS A 169 -22.24 1.26 8.21
C HIS A 169 -21.55 2.44 7.53
N THR A 170 -21.60 2.49 6.19
CA THR A 170 -20.90 3.50 5.39
C THR A 170 -21.90 4.28 4.54
N THR A 171 -21.79 5.61 4.55
CA THR A 171 -22.61 6.50 3.72
C THR A 171 -21.71 7.23 2.72
N TYR A 172 -22.09 7.23 1.47
CA TYR A 172 -21.40 7.96 0.41
C TYR A 172 -22.31 9.01 -0.21
N PHE A 173 -21.74 10.17 -0.53
CA PHE A 173 -22.36 11.19 -1.35
C PHE A 173 -21.66 11.22 -2.71
N ALA A 174 -22.45 11.13 -3.79
CA ALA A 174 -21.95 11.21 -5.15
C ALA A 174 -22.61 12.39 -5.88
N ILE A 175 -21.82 13.07 -6.72
CA ILE A 175 -22.34 14.10 -7.64
C ILE A 175 -22.48 13.44 -9.01
N GLU A 176 -23.71 13.37 -9.49
CA GLU A 176 -24.03 12.82 -10.79
C GLU A 176 -24.41 13.96 -11.77
N PRO A 177 -23.96 13.93 -13.03
CA PRO A 177 -24.42 14.88 -14.04
C PRO A 177 -25.96 14.79 -14.18
N ARG A 178 -26.62 15.92 -14.19
CA ARG A 178 -28.08 15.96 -14.41
C ARG A 178 -28.41 15.33 -15.75
N PRO A 179 -29.33 14.36 -15.84
CA PRO A 179 -29.75 13.80 -17.13
C PRO A 179 -30.26 14.92 -18.03
N THR A 180 -29.72 15.00 -19.23
CA THR A 180 -30.26 15.91 -20.26
C THR A 180 -31.67 15.44 -20.62
N PRO A 181 -32.68 16.30 -20.69
CA PRO A 181 -34.03 15.93 -21.10
C PRO A 181 -33.94 15.30 -22.51
N GLY A 182 -34.21 13.99 -22.66
CA GLY A 182 -34.17 13.25 -23.93
C GLY A 182 -33.18 12.07 -23.99
N GLY A 183 -32.30 11.87 -23.03
CA GLY A 183 -31.38 10.72 -22.93
C GLY A 183 -31.95 9.65 -22.00
N GLY A 184 -32.21 8.45 -22.57
CA GLY A 184 -32.88 7.36 -21.89
C GLY A 184 -32.17 6.78 -20.67
N ARG A 185 -32.98 6.30 -19.74
CA ARG A 185 -32.80 5.39 -18.63
C ARG A 185 -31.49 5.54 -17.80
N GLY A 186 -31.62 6.26 -16.70
CA GLY A 186 -30.66 6.19 -15.59
C GLY A 186 -30.62 4.78 -15.00
N ALA A 187 -29.41 4.27 -14.83
CA ALA A 187 -29.22 3.07 -14.02
C ALA A 187 -29.34 3.45 -12.54
N GLU A 188 -30.30 2.86 -11.85
CA GLU A 188 -30.37 2.92 -10.40
C GLU A 188 -29.11 2.22 -9.81
N VAL A 189 -28.22 2.99 -9.21
CA VAL A 189 -27.12 2.45 -8.42
C VAL A 189 -27.66 2.09 -7.06
N GLY A 190 -28.09 0.84 -6.93
CA GLY A 190 -28.50 0.29 -5.65
C GLY A 190 -27.31 0.21 -4.71
N ALA A 191 -27.38 0.88 -3.56
CA ALA A 191 -26.50 0.66 -2.42
C ALA A 191 -26.72 -0.77 -1.91
N ARG A 192 -25.73 -1.63 -2.09
CA ARG A 192 -25.69 -2.92 -1.36
C ARG A 192 -24.85 -2.69 -0.11
N GLY A 193 -25.50 -2.90 1.06
CA GLY A 193 -24.87 -2.95 2.36
C GLY A 193 -23.95 -4.15 2.55
#